data_ba65d9283fa8d4b6de7988f9e0e2e5cd
#
_entry.id   ba65d9283fa8d4b6de7988f9e0e2e5cd
#
_cell.length_a   1.000
_cell.length_b   1.000
_cell.length_c   1.000
_cell.angle_alpha   90.00
_cell.angle_beta   90.00
_cell.angle_gamma   90.00
#
_symmetry.space_group_name_H-M   'P 1'
#
loop_
_entity.id
_entity.type
_entity.pdbx_description
1 polymer ?
#
loop_
_entity_poly.entity_id
_entity_poly.type
_entity_poly.pdbx_seq_one_letter_code
_entity_poly.pdbx_strand_id
1 'polypeptide(L)'
;MNAAAPFHASVTPTASGIELRSADFPTLAAALDYAAGGDSGFNYYDGRGALIATLPYKELRAQALEMARRLAPLGRGARLALVAHTHPDFAVMFYACQYAGLVPVPLPAAVHLGGREAYIRHLRQLVRDCRAVAAFAPPEFVGFLREASEGLSLTLVGTAQDFSALPALDTTPRPPEPSELAYLQYTSGSTRFPRGTMI
;
A
#
# COMPACT_ATOMS: atom_id res chain seq x y z
N MET A 1 -4.90 -25.99 39.25
CA MET A 1 -5.65 -25.42 38.10
C MET A 1 -5.74 -23.92 38.29
N ASN A 2 -4.85 -23.18 37.63
CA ASN A 2 -4.81 -21.71 37.70
C ASN A 2 -5.45 -21.20 36.41
N ALA A 3 -6.65 -20.65 36.53
CA ALA A 3 -7.32 -19.99 35.41
C ALA A 3 -6.64 -18.63 35.15
N ALA A 4 -6.03 -18.48 33.98
CA ALA A 4 -5.50 -17.21 33.53
C ALA A 4 -6.68 -16.24 33.29
N ALA A 5 -6.64 -15.10 33.98
CA ALA A 5 -7.61 -14.03 33.80
C ALA A 5 -7.48 -13.45 32.39
N PRO A 6 -8.60 -13.10 31.73
CA PRO A 6 -8.54 -12.49 30.39
C PRO A 6 -7.93 -11.09 30.49
N PHE A 7 -6.92 -10.83 29.66
CA PHE A 7 -6.33 -9.51 29.49
C PHE A 7 -7.34 -8.59 28.80
N HIS A 8 -8.18 -7.95 29.58
CA HIS A 8 -8.92 -6.77 29.10
C HIS A 8 -8.06 -5.54 29.32
N ALA A 9 -7.17 -5.25 28.39
CA ALA A 9 -6.63 -3.91 28.26
C ALA A 9 -7.80 -3.01 27.85
N SER A 10 -8.35 -2.24 28.77
CA SER A 10 -9.23 -1.11 28.45
C SER A 10 -8.38 -0.08 27.72
N VAL A 11 -8.39 -0.14 26.40
CA VAL A 11 -7.88 0.94 25.56
C VAL A 11 -8.83 2.11 25.77
N THR A 12 -8.44 3.07 26.59
CA THR A 12 -9.13 4.36 26.67
C THR A 12 -9.01 4.97 25.28
N PRO A 13 -10.09 5.22 24.53
CA PRO A 13 -9.99 5.85 23.23
C PRO A 13 -9.41 7.24 23.47
N THR A 14 -8.21 7.47 22.97
CA THR A 14 -7.66 8.83 22.86
C THR A 14 -8.64 9.59 21.99
N ALA A 15 -9.16 10.73 22.46
CA ALA A 15 -10.14 11.51 21.74
C ALA A 15 -9.54 11.92 20.37
N SER A 16 -9.89 11.18 19.33
CA SER A 16 -9.42 11.43 17.95
C SER A 16 -10.15 12.62 17.30
N GLY A 17 -10.94 13.37 18.07
CA GLY A 17 -11.74 14.48 17.55
C GLY A 17 -12.95 14.08 16.71
N ILE A 18 -13.09 12.78 16.36
CA ILE A 18 -14.24 12.23 15.63
C ILE A 18 -14.83 11.03 16.37
N GLU A 19 -16.13 10.76 16.14
CA GLU A 19 -16.82 9.62 16.73
C GLU A 19 -16.20 8.29 16.29
N LEU A 20 -16.12 7.31 17.21
CA LEU A 20 -15.70 5.96 16.86
C LEU A 20 -16.79 5.32 15.98
N ARG A 21 -16.41 4.91 14.77
CA ARG A 21 -17.30 4.25 13.84
C ARG A 21 -16.82 2.83 13.57
N SER A 22 -17.74 1.86 13.58
CA SER A 22 -17.47 0.51 13.13
C SER A 22 -17.04 0.53 11.65
N ALA A 23 -16.23 -0.44 11.22
CA ALA A 23 -15.69 -0.52 9.86
C ALA A 23 -16.77 -0.86 8.82
N ASP A 24 -17.78 -0.01 8.69
CA ASP A 24 -18.92 -0.12 7.78
C ASP A 24 -18.80 0.80 6.54
N PHE A 25 -17.58 1.14 6.17
CA PHE A 25 -17.31 1.98 5.01
C PHE A 25 -17.40 1.18 3.71
N PRO A 26 -17.98 1.77 2.64
CA PRO A 26 -18.14 1.08 1.36
C PRO A 26 -16.81 0.83 0.65
N THR A 27 -15.80 1.65 0.92
CA THR A 27 -14.45 1.52 0.32
C THR A 27 -13.37 1.95 1.31
N LEU A 28 -12.12 1.55 1.05
CA LEU A 28 -10.96 2.00 1.82
C LEU A 28 -10.72 3.51 1.68
N ALA A 29 -11.03 4.09 0.52
CA ALA A 29 -10.96 5.54 0.31
C ALA A 29 -11.96 6.27 1.23
N ALA A 30 -13.20 5.80 1.30
CA ALA A 30 -14.22 6.37 2.19
C ALA A 30 -13.84 6.24 3.69
N ALA A 31 -13.21 5.14 4.06
CA ALA A 31 -12.67 4.96 5.43
C ALA A 31 -11.58 5.99 5.75
N LEU A 32 -10.65 6.22 4.82
CA LEU A 32 -9.62 7.24 5.00
C LEU A 32 -10.21 8.66 4.99
N ASP A 33 -11.21 8.95 4.16
CA ASP A 33 -11.89 10.25 4.14
C ASP A 33 -12.51 10.56 5.50
N TYR A 34 -13.15 9.56 6.14
CA TYR A 34 -13.68 9.70 7.50
C TYR A 34 -12.56 9.90 8.52
N ALA A 35 -11.54 9.05 8.52
CA ALA A 35 -10.44 9.09 9.47
C ALA A 35 -9.63 10.41 9.39
N ALA A 36 -9.55 11.00 8.21
CA ALA A 36 -8.87 12.28 7.98
C ALA A 36 -9.57 13.50 8.62
N GLY A 37 -10.81 13.33 9.11
CA GLY A 37 -11.52 14.33 9.91
C GLY A 37 -11.03 14.40 11.35
N GLY A 38 -10.25 13.43 11.82
CA GLY A 38 -9.71 13.37 13.19
C GLY A 38 -8.21 13.63 13.26
N ASP A 39 -7.68 13.51 14.48
CA ASP A 39 -6.27 13.80 14.81
C ASP A 39 -5.39 12.55 14.86
N SER A 40 -5.91 11.38 14.43
CA SER A 40 -5.19 10.12 14.41
C SER A 40 -4.36 9.93 13.14
N GLY A 41 -3.45 8.93 13.17
CA GLY A 41 -2.59 8.63 12.03
C GLY A 41 -1.77 7.36 12.27
N PHE A 42 -0.81 7.14 11.39
CA PHE A 42 0.19 6.10 11.54
C PHE A 42 1.44 6.61 12.27
N ASN A 43 1.96 5.80 13.17
CA ASN A 43 3.28 5.96 13.75
C ASN A 43 4.19 4.84 13.23
N TYR A 44 5.35 5.21 12.73
CA TYR A 44 6.36 4.28 12.21
C TYR A 44 7.51 4.17 13.19
N TYR A 45 7.88 2.95 13.52
CA TYR A 45 8.95 2.66 14.45
C TYR A 45 10.03 1.84 13.77
N ASP A 46 11.28 2.04 14.17
CA ASP A 46 12.39 1.18 13.75
C ASP A 46 12.39 -0.15 14.52
N GLY A 47 13.30 -1.05 14.15
CA GLY A 47 13.44 -2.36 14.81
C GLY A 47 13.89 -2.30 16.28
N ARG A 48 14.22 -1.11 16.80
CA ARG A 48 14.59 -0.85 18.20
C ARG A 48 13.47 -0.17 18.99
N GLY A 49 12.33 0.11 18.32
CA GLY A 49 11.20 0.77 18.94
C GLY A 49 11.29 2.30 18.99
N ALA A 50 12.25 2.92 18.30
CA ALA A 50 12.31 4.36 18.17
C ALA A 50 11.31 4.85 17.11
N LEU A 51 10.56 5.92 17.43
CA LEU A 51 9.64 6.57 16.49
C LEU A 51 10.47 7.26 15.39
N ILE A 52 10.30 6.84 14.14
CA ILE A 52 11.05 7.38 12.99
C ILE A 52 10.21 8.29 12.09
N ALA A 53 8.89 8.12 12.09
CA ALA A 53 7.98 9.00 11.36
C ALA A 53 6.56 8.93 11.92
N THR A 54 5.79 9.99 11.71
CA THR A 54 4.35 10.04 11.92
C THR A 54 3.66 10.46 10.61
N LEU A 55 2.49 9.91 10.33
CA LEU A 55 1.70 10.27 9.17
C LEU A 55 0.23 10.41 9.59
N PRO A 56 -0.22 11.61 9.98
CA PRO A 56 -1.63 11.86 10.27
C PRO A 56 -2.53 11.48 9.10
N TYR A 57 -3.71 10.93 9.36
CA TYR A 57 -4.63 10.53 8.28
C TYR A 57 -5.04 11.70 7.38
N LYS A 58 -5.12 12.91 7.91
CA LYS A 58 -5.36 14.13 7.12
C LYS A 58 -4.24 14.37 6.10
N GLU A 59 -2.99 14.17 6.52
CA GLU A 59 -1.83 14.32 5.65
C GLU A 59 -1.72 13.16 4.65
N LEU A 60 -1.90 11.91 5.10
CA LEU A 60 -1.98 10.75 4.24
C LEU A 60 -3.00 10.94 3.11
N ARG A 61 -4.21 11.40 3.46
CA ARG A 61 -5.26 11.68 2.49
C ARG A 61 -4.82 12.73 1.46
N ALA A 62 -4.25 13.85 1.91
CA ALA A 62 -3.82 14.92 1.02
C ALA A 62 -2.73 14.44 0.04
N GLN A 63 -1.71 13.75 0.54
CA GLN A 63 -0.63 13.19 -0.27
C GLN A 63 -1.15 12.10 -1.23
N ALA A 64 -2.05 11.23 -0.77
CA ALA A 64 -2.64 10.18 -1.59
C ALA A 64 -3.50 10.75 -2.73
N LEU A 65 -4.29 11.80 -2.50
CA LEU A 65 -5.07 12.46 -3.54
C LEU A 65 -4.18 13.14 -4.59
N GLU A 66 -3.10 13.80 -4.16
CA GLU A 66 -2.15 14.41 -5.08
C GLU A 66 -1.43 13.36 -5.94
N MET A 67 -1.00 12.26 -5.33
CA MET A 67 -0.39 11.16 -6.06
C MET A 67 -1.40 10.44 -6.98
N ALA A 68 -2.66 10.32 -6.57
CA ALA A 68 -3.72 9.70 -7.38
C ALA A 68 -3.93 10.44 -8.72
N ARG A 69 -3.80 11.77 -8.75
CA ARG A 69 -3.87 12.57 -9.98
C ARG A 69 -2.76 12.21 -10.98
N ARG A 70 -1.61 11.73 -10.49
CA ARG A 70 -0.48 11.28 -11.31
C ARG A 70 -0.62 9.82 -11.74
N LEU A 71 -1.26 9.01 -10.92
CA LEU A 71 -1.46 7.58 -11.19
C LEU A 71 -2.66 7.30 -12.11
N ALA A 72 -3.68 8.15 -12.10
CA ALA A 72 -4.91 7.93 -12.86
C ALA A 72 -4.70 7.69 -14.37
N PRO A 73 -3.71 8.31 -15.06
CA PRO A 73 -3.43 8.00 -16.46
C PRO A 73 -2.98 6.56 -16.73
N LEU A 74 -2.58 5.80 -15.70
CA LEU A 74 -2.26 4.37 -15.85
C LEU A 74 -3.48 3.50 -16.19
N GLY A 75 -4.68 4.03 -15.97
CA GLY A 75 -5.94 3.40 -16.34
C GLY A 75 -6.67 2.72 -15.17
N ARG A 76 -8.00 2.90 -15.12
CA ARG A 76 -8.86 2.32 -14.09
C ARG A 76 -8.76 0.79 -14.08
N GLY A 77 -8.66 0.18 -12.90
CA GLY A 77 -8.47 -1.25 -12.72
C GLY A 77 -7.07 -1.75 -13.04
N ALA A 78 -6.16 -0.88 -13.52
CA ALA A 78 -4.76 -1.25 -13.74
C ALA A 78 -4.08 -1.57 -12.39
N ARG A 79 -3.16 -2.53 -12.41
CA ARG A 79 -2.50 -3.02 -11.21
C ARG A 79 -1.15 -2.36 -11.01
N LEU A 80 -0.93 -1.81 -9.81
CA LEU A 80 0.33 -1.22 -9.40
C LEU A 80 0.99 -2.13 -8.35
N ALA A 81 2.14 -2.71 -8.68
CA ALA A 81 2.91 -3.51 -7.74
C ALA A 81 3.61 -2.60 -6.72
N LEU A 82 3.45 -2.87 -5.42
CA LEU A 82 3.98 -2.05 -4.34
C LEU A 82 4.83 -2.91 -3.40
N VAL A 83 6.13 -2.69 -3.30
CA VAL A 83 6.95 -3.34 -2.27
C VAL A 83 6.53 -2.83 -0.90
N ALA A 84 5.92 -3.73 -0.09
CA ALA A 84 5.28 -3.43 1.18
C ALA A 84 6.30 -3.34 2.32
N HIS A 85 7.13 -2.31 2.28
CA HIS A 85 8.02 -1.96 3.38
C HIS A 85 7.30 -1.03 4.37
N THR A 86 7.65 -1.13 5.65
CA THR A 86 7.09 -0.26 6.70
C THR A 86 7.64 1.17 6.55
N HIS A 87 7.02 1.94 5.66
CA HIS A 87 7.41 3.29 5.30
C HIS A 87 6.17 4.14 4.95
N PRO A 88 6.13 5.45 5.26
CA PRO A 88 5.01 6.32 4.90
C PRO A 88 4.62 6.26 3.42
N ASP A 89 5.59 6.22 2.52
CA ASP A 89 5.36 6.19 1.07
C ASP A 89 4.52 4.98 0.63
N PHE A 90 4.68 3.82 1.31
CA PHE A 90 3.84 2.66 1.00
C PHE A 90 2.36 2.96 1.25
N ALA A 91 2.04 3.58 2.39
CA ALA A 91 0.66 3.95 2.71
C ALA A 91 0.12 4.99 1.72
N VAL A 92 0.94 6.01 1.39
CA VAL A 92 0.57 7.03 0.39
C VAL A 92 0.29 6.40 -0.97
N MET A 93 1.18 5.54 -1.47
CA MET A 93 1.02 4.87 -2.78
C MET A 93 -0.17 3.91 -2.79
N PHE A 94 -0.41 3.18 -1.68
CA PHE A 94 -1.55 2.29 -1.56
C PHE A 94 -2.88 3.05 -1.63
N TYR A 95 -3.03 4.11 -0.84
CA TYR A 95 -4.24 4.93 -0.87
C TYR A 95 -4.36 5.79 -2.13
N ALA A 96 -3.26 6.19 -2.75
CA ALA A 96 -3.28 6.83 -4.06
C ALA A 96 -3.89 5.93 -5.13
N CYS A 97 -3.56 4.63 -5.11
CA CYS A 97 -4.22 3.65 -5.98
C CYS A 97 -5.74 3.60 -5.71
N GLN A 98 -6.15 3.58 -4.42
CA GLN A 98 -7.57 3.58 -4.05
C GLN A 98 -8.30 4.82 -4.62
N TYR A 99 -7.73 6.02 -4.48
CA TYR A 99 -8.32 7.24 -5.02
C TYR A 99 -8.29 7.33 -6.55
N ALA A 100 -7.29 6.71 -7.19
CA ALA A 100 -7.17 6.70 -8.65
C ALA A 100 -8.01 5.60 -9.34
N GLY A 101 -8.63 4.69 -8.57
CA GLY A 101 -9.33 3.54 -9.11
C GLY A 101 -8.40 2.48 -9.71
N LEU A 102 -7.14 2.42 -9.23
CA LEU A 102 -6.18 1.36 -9.53
C LEU A 102 -6.25 0.27 -8.46
N VAL A 103 -5.71 -0.89 -8.81
CA VAL A 103 -5.59 -2.05 -7.90
C VAL A 103 -4.17 -2.12 -7.35
N PRO A 104 -3.91 -1.71 -6.10
CA PRO A 104 -2.59 -1.91 -5.49
C PRO A 104 -2.34 -3.40 -5.25
N VAL A 105 -1.10 -3.82 -5.46
CA VAL A 105 -0.66 -5.20 -5.27
C VAL A 105 0.54 -5.19 -4.33
N PRO A 106 0.35 -5.34 -3.00
CA PRO A 106 1.43 -5.44 -2.05
C PRO A 106 2.34 -6.63 -2.35
N LEU A 107 3.64 -6.38 -2.48
CA LEU A 107 4.69 -7.37 -2.68
C LEU A 107 5.57 -7.48 -1.42
N PRO A 108 6.14 -8.65 -1.12
CA PRO A 108 6.95 -8.82 0.07
C PRO A 108 8.24 -7.98 0.03
N ALA A 109 8.58 -7.36 1.17
CA ALA A 109 9.82 -6.62 1.41
C ALA A 109 10.82 -7.48 2.20
N ALA A 110 11.03 -8.74 1.81
CA ALA A 110 11.84 -9.70 2.55
C ALA A 110 12.99 -10.26 1.69
N VAL A 111 14.18 -9.69 1.83
CA VAL A 111 15.40 -10.18 1.15
C VAL A 111 15.96 -11.46 1.79
N HIS A 112 15.54 -11.77 3.04
CA HIS A 112 16.22 -12.75 3.88
C HIS A 112 15.97 -14.23 3.50
N LEU A 113 14.94 -14.55 2.75
CA LEU A 113 14.59 -15.92 2.38
C LEU A 113 15.23 -16.31 1.04
N GLY A 114 16.46 -16.79 1.07
CA GLY A 114 17.15 -17.32 -0.09
C GLY A 114 18.12 -16.36 -0.80
N GLY A 115 18.39 -15.18 -0.19
CA GLY A 115 19.34 -14.21 -0.70
C GLY A 115 18.80 -13.32 -1.83
N ARG A 116 19.67 -12.44 -2.32
CA ARG A 116 19.36 -11.40 -3.33
C ARG A 116 18.70 -11.95 -4.60
N GLU A 117 19.32 -12.94 -5.21
CA GLU A 117 18.84 -13.48 -6.49
C GLU A 117 17.49 -14.19 -6.38
N ALA A 118 17.26 -14.91 -5.27
CA ALA A 118 15.98 -15.56 -5.03
C ALA A 118 14.86 -14.52 -4.83
N TYR A 119 15.17 -13.42 -4.14
CA TYR A 119 14.23 -12.32 -3.95
C TYR A 119 13.88 -11.63 -5.29
N ILE A 120 14.87 -11.34 -6.13
CA ILE A 120 14.66 -10.75 -7.46
C ILE A 120 13.80 -11.66 -8.33
N ARG A 121 14.10 -12.97 -8.38
CA ARG A 121 13.28 -13.93 -9.12
C ARG A 121 11.85 -13.98 -8.62
N HIS A 122 11.68 -13.93 -7.30
CA HIS A 122 10.35 -13.92 -6.68
C HIS A 122 9.56 -12.66 -7.02
N LEU A 123 10.17 -11.46 -6.89
CA LEU A 123 9.55 -10.20 -7.30
C LEU A 123 9.16 -10.23 -8.78
N ARG A 124 10.06 -10.68 -9.66
CA ARG A 124 9.79 -10.80 -11.10
C ARG A 124 8.56 -11.64 -11.39
N GLN A 125 8.45 -12.79 -10.72
CA GLN A 125 7.30 -13.66 -10.88
C GLN A 125 6.00 -12.96 -10.44
N LEU A 126 6.00 -12.33 -9.26
CA LEU A 126 4.81 -11.64 -8.74
C LEU A 126 4.38 -10.47 -9.62
N VAL A 127 5.33 -9.63 -10.08
CA VAL A 127 5.06 -8.50 -10.99
C VAL A 127 4.44 -8.98 -12.30
N ARG A 128 4.98 -10.08 -12.87
CA ARG A 128 4.44 -10.68 -14.09
C ARG A 128 3.07 -11.30 -13.87
N ASP A 129 2.89 -12.09 -12.82
CA ASP A 129 1.67 -12.83 -12.53
C ASP A 129 0.49 -11.88 -12.22
N CYS A 130 0.75 -10.78 -11.50
CA CYS A 130 -0.28 -9.78 -11.28
C CYS A 130 -0.52 -8.88 -12.51
N ARG A 131 0.28 -8.99 -13.58
CA ARG A 131 0.19 -8.13 -14.76
C ARG A 131 0.24 -6.65 -14.41
N ALA A 132 1.17 -6.26 -13.55
CA ALA A 132 1.33 -4.88 -13.16
C ALA A 132 1.68 -4.01 -14.37
N VAL A 133 1.12 -2.80 -14.42
CA VAL A 133 1.44 -1.79 -15.44
C VAL A 133 2.56 -0.85 -14.99
N ALA A 134 2.78 -0.76 -13.68
CA ALA A 134 3.87 -0.02 -13.06
C ALA A 134 4.23 -0.67 -11.71
N ALA A 135 5.40 -0.32 -11.16
CA ALA A 135 5.87 -0.90 -9.92
C ALA A 135 6.60 0.14 -9.04
N PHE A 136 6.27 0.16 -7.76
CA PHE A 136 6.83 1.05 -6.75
C PHE A 136 7.64 0.27 -5.72
N ALA A 137 8.76 0.84 -5.30
CA ALA A 137 9.47 0.44 -4.10
C ALA A 137 10.13 1.64 -3.41
N PRO A 138 10.33 1.60 -2.08
CA PRO A 138 11.16 2.58 -1.41
C PRO A 138 12.62 2.47 -1.86
N PRO A 139 13.46 3.51 -1.60
CA PRO A 139 14.84 3.59 -2.12
C PRO A 139 15.68 2.34 -1.86
N GLU A 140 15.52 1.69 -0.71
CA GLU A 140 16.28 0.50 -0.32
C GLU A 140 15.95 -0.73 -1.16
N PHE A 141 14.76 -0.78 -1.77
CA PHE A 141 14.26 -1.92 -2.54
C PHE A 141 14.15 -1.65 -4.04
N VAL A 142 14.21 -0.39 -4.48
CA VAL A 142 13.98 -0.03 -5.89
C VAL A 142 14.98 -0.69 -6.84
N GLY A 143 16.24 -0.88 -6.42
CA GLY A 143 17.25 -1.57 -7.20
C GLY A 143 16.87 -3.02 -7.52
N PHE A 144 16.35 -3.76 -6.52
CA PHE A 144 15.86 -5.13 -6.72
C PHE A 144 14.64 -5.18 -7.64
N LEU A 145 13.73 -4.21 -7.47
CA LEU A 145 12.51 -4.16 -8.27
C LEU A 145 12.81 -3.80 -9.73
N ARG A 146 13.75 -2.88 -9.99
CA ARG A 146 14.20 -2.54 -11.35
C ARG A 146 14.78 -3.76 -12.05
N GLU A 147 15.70 -4.48 -11.40
CA GLU A 147 16.29 -5.71 -11.95
C GLU A 147 15.21 -6.81 -12.15
N ALA A 148 14.30 -6.98 -11.21
CA ALA A 148 13.19 -7.92 -11.35
C ALA A 148 12.27 -7.57 -12.53
N SER A 149 12.20 -6.32 -12.91
CA SER A 149 11.32 -5.79 -13.96
C SER A 149 11.98 -5.72 -15.35
N GLU A 150 13.25 -6.04 -15.47
CA GLU A 150 13.95 -6.03 -16.77
C GLU A 150 13.24 -6.90 -17.80
N GLY A 151 12.98 -6.33 -18.98
CA GLY A 151 12.26 -6.99 -20.07
C GLY A 151 10.75 -7.18 -19.84
N LEU A 152 10.18 -6.63 -18.76
CA LEU A 152 8.74 -6.53 -18.58
C LEU A 152 8.24 -5.17 -19.11
N SER A 153 7.04 -5.16 -19.69
CA SER A 153 6.43 -3.94 -20.25
C SER A 153 5.73 -3.15 -19.14
N LEU A 154 6.50 -2.44 -18.29
CA LEU A 154 5.96 -1.54 -17.29
C LEU A 154 6.15 -0.09 -17.74
N THR A 155 5.15 0.76 -17.45
CA THR A 155 5.20 2.20 -17.75
C THR A 155 6.27 2.91 -16.90
N LEU A 156 6.37 2.51 -15.62
CA LEU A 156 7.33 3.07 -14.67
C LEU A 156 7.70 2.05 -13.59
N VAL A 157 8.98 1.99 -13.24
CA VAL A 157 9.50 1.28 -12.06
C VAL A 157 10.34 2.27 -11.27
N GLY A 158 9.88 2.65 -10.07
CA GLY A 158 10.56 3.72 -9.35
C GLY A 158 10.14 3.88 -7.88
N THR A 159 10.67 4.95 -7.28
CA THR A 159 10.37 5.44 -5.95
C THR A 159 9.19 6.42 -5.96
N ALA A 160 8.72 6.87 -4.79
CA ALA A 160 7.71 7.91 -4.69
C ALA A 160 8.13 9.21 -5.43
N GLN A 161 9.42 9.54 -5.43
CA GLN A 161 9.96 10.69 -6.16
C GLN A 161 9.81 10.52 -7.67
N ASP A 162 10.10 9.33 -8.21
CA ASP A 162 9.93 9.04 -9.64
C ASP A 162 8.46 9.18 -10.06
N PHE A 163 7.52 8.68 -9.25
CA PHE A 163 6.09 8.82 -9.49
C PHE A 163 5.59 10.26 -9.33
N SER A 164 6.19 11.04 -8.43
CA SER A 164 5.86 12.47 -8.26
C SER A 164 6.28 13.33 -9.46
N ALA A 165 7.21 12.86 -10.28
CA ALA A 165 7.62 13.53 -11.51
C ALA A 165 6.64 13.32 -12.67
N LEU A 166 5.69 12.39 -12.56
CA LEU A 166 4.65 12.20 -13.57
C LEU A 166 3.72 13.43 -13.64
N PRO A 167 3.21 13.78 -14.82
CA PRO A 167 2.22 14.84 -14.95
C PRO A 167 0.94 14.50 -14.18
N ALA A 168 0.43 15.46 -13.41
CA ALA A 168 -0.83 15.31 -12.70
C ALA A 168 -2.01 15.69 -13.58
N LEU A 169 -3.13 14.98 -13.46
CA LEU A 169 -4.39 15.43 -14.03
C LEU A 169 -4.90 16.68 -13.28
N ASP A 170 -5.58 17.57 -14.00
CA ASP A 170 -6.21 18.77 -13.41
C ASP A 170 -7.43 18.42 -12.56
N THR A 171 -8.04 17.26 -12.80
CA THR A 171 -9.23 16.80 -12.10
C THR A 171 -8.89 15.73 -11.04
N THR A 172 -9.69 15.69 -9.96
CA THR A 172 -9.59 14.60 -8.97
C THR A 172 -10.10 13.31 -9.59
N PRO A 173 -9.32 12.22 -9.56
CA PRO A 173 -9.77 10.92 -10.03
C PRO A 173 -10.98 10.43 -9.22
N ARG A 174 -11.81 9.61 -9.85
CA ARG A 174 -12.95 8.98 -9.19
C ARG A 174 -12.47 7.71 -8.44
N PRO A 175 -12.72 7.59 -7.14
CA PRO A 175 -12.44 6.38 -6.37
C PRO A 175 -13.19 5.15 -6.92
N PRO A 176 -12.77 3.91 -6.57
CA PRO A 176 -13.49 2.71 -6.98
C PRO A 176 -14.86 2.62 -6.32
N GLU A 177 -15.78 1.96 -7.01
CA GLU A 177 -17.08 1.59 -6.46
C GLU A 177 -16.92 0.38 -5.51
N PRO A 178 -17.87 0.17 -4.58
CA PRO A 178 -17.81 -0.96 -3.64
C PRO A 178 -17.73 -2.35 -4.29
N SER A 179 -18.18 -2.47 -5.54
CA SER A 179 -18.15 -3.72 -6.31
C SER A 179 -16.84 -3.95 -7.07
N GLU A 180 -15.96 -2.96 -7.08
CA GLU A 180 -14.67 -3.06 -7.77
C GLU A 180 -13.61 -3.64 -6.84
N LEU A 181 -12.59 -4.26 -7.44
CA LEU A 181 -11.46 -4.84 -6.72
C LEU A 181 -10.68 -3.77 -5.95
N ALA A 182 -10.65 -3.87 -4.62
CA ALA A 182 -9.94 -2.93 -3.78
C ALA A 182 -8.42 -3.14 -3.85
N TYR A 183 -7.95 -4.37 -3.73
CA TYR A 183 -6.53 -4.73 -3.89
C TYR A 183 -6.34 -6.22 -4.14
N LEU A 184 -5.15 -6.60 -4.61
CA LEU A 184 -4.75 -7.98 -4.80
C LEU A 184 -3.71 -8.36 -3.76
N GLN A 185 -4.01 -9.34 -2.91
CA GLN A 185 -3.10 -9.80 -1.88
C GLN A 185 -2.54 -11.18 -2.20
N TYR A 186 -1.21 -11.31 -2.25
CA TYR A 186 -0.56 -12.61 -2.31
C TYR A 186 -0.49 -13.25 -0.93
N THR A 187 -0.97 -14.50 -0.85
CA THR A 187 -0.87 -15.31 0.37
C THR A 187 0.36 -16.22 0.29
N SER A 188 0.99 -16.47 1.44
CA SER A 188 2.12 -17.40 1.59
C SER A 188 1.71 -18.87 1.52
N GLY A 189 0.65 -19.22 0.78
CA GLY A 189 0.04 -20.54 0.76
C GLY A 189 1.02 -21.70 0.81
N SER A 190 0.58 -22.86 1.33
CA SER A 190 1.32 -24.13 1.45
C SER A 190 1.75 -24.72 0.08
N THR A 191 1.40 -24.07 -1.00
CA THR A 191 1.77 -24.44 -2.38
C THR A 191 3.01 -23.66 -2.83
N ARG A 192 3.80 -24.26 -3.73
CA ARG A 192 5.07 -23.72 -4.26
C ARG A 192 5.01 -22.28 -4.80
N PHE A 193 3.83 -21.78 -5.10
CA PHE A 193 3.63 -20.43 -5.66
C PHE A 193 2.56 -19.69 -4.87
N PRO A 194 2.81 -18.42 -4.46
CA PRO A 194 1.81 -17.58 -3.86
C PRO A 194 0.59 -17.41 -4.77
N ARG A 195 -0.60 -17.43 -4.20
CA ARG A 195 -1.84 -17.15 -4.93
C ARG A 195 -2.31 -15.74 -4.61
N GLY A 196 -2.66 -14.98 -5.64
CA GLY A 196 -3.29 -13.67 -5.48
C GLY A 196 -4.76 -13.82 -5.11
N THR A 197 -5.13 -13.32 -3.93
CA THR A 197 -6.52 -13.24 -3.48
C THR A 197 -7.06 -11.86 -3.82
N MET A 198 -8.21 -11.81 -4.44
CA MET A 198 -8.95 -10.57 -4.77
C MET A 198 -9.77 -10.14 -3.54
N ILE A 199 -9.59 -8.91 -3.10
CA ILE A 199 -10.28 -8.30 -1.96
C ILE A 199 -11.18 -7.16 -2.46
#